data_550b631a012158c0fcc9ecc42c30c4b3
#
_entry.id   550b631a012158c0fcc9ecc42c30c4b3
#
_cell.length_a   1.000
_cell.length_b   1.000
_cell.length_c   1.000
_cell.angle_alpha   90.00
_cell.angle_beta   90.00
_cell.angle_gamma   90.00
#
_symmetry.space_group_name_H-M   'P 1'
#
loop_
_entity.id
_entity.type
_entity.pdbx_description
1 polymer ?
#
loop_
_entity_poly.entity_id
_entity_poly.type
_entity_poly.pdbx_seq_one_letter_code
_entity_poly.pdbx_strand_id
1 'polypeptide(L)'
;MTRILTLGDSLKRFYAIIGHRAPSSGKLNLNDLPGSGRMDVLVRAINSALFLSHGIRNDSLITLHLQGGEGPDRRILFDGTTLAGVRPDERSIAGQIKAIMKLPIPPVGRFQEITQGIFHSGGDITDTIESWTKDNVEINILDADGTNIAEKNIVEKIGIILSDDLPFNEYEKIFSIHMTKYHWEENGYRDILA
;
A
#
# COMPACT_ATOMS: atom_id res chain seq x y z
N MET A 1 2.01 -0.63 -31.65
CA MET A 1 0.76 0.10 -31.88
C MET A 1 0.34 0.67 -30.53
N THR A 2 0.65 1.93 -30.28
CA THR A 2 0.44 2.60 -28.98
C THR A 2 -1.05 2.88 -28.83
N ARG A 3 -1.70 2.22 -27.88
CA ARG A 3 -3.11 2.47 -27.56
C ARG A 3 -3.20 3.87 -26.95
N ILE A 4 -3.81 4.80 -27.65
CA ILE A 4 -4.15 6.12 -27.08
C ILE A 4 -5.26 5.86 -26.09
N LEU A 5 -4.99 6.11 -24.80
CA LEU A 5 -6.01 6.05 -23.74
C LEU A 5 -7.11 7.05 -24.10
N THR A 6 -8.32 6.56 -24.26
CA THR A 6 -9.50 7.40 -24.41
C THR A 6 -9.90 7.97 -23.05
N LEU A 7 -10.45 9.17 -23.01
CA LEU A 7 -10.85 9.93 -21.80
C LEU A 7 -11.83 9.20 -20.83
N GLY A 8 -12.07 7.91 -21.02
CA GLY A 8 -12.92 7.06 -20.19
C GLY A 8 -12.20 5.97 -19.41
N ASP A 9 -10.93 5.69 -19.71
CA ASP A 9 -10.13 4.68 -19.01
C ASP A 9 -9.40 5.36 -17.85
N SER A 10 -9.98 5.31 -16.64
CA SER A 10 -9.34 5.90 -15.47
C SER A 10 -8.11 5.08 -15.08
N LEU A 11 -6.95 5.73 -15.03
CA LEU A 11 -5.72 5.19 -14.45
C LEU A 11 -6.04 4.67 -13.04
N LYS A 12 -5.65 3.41 -12.74
CA LYS A 12 -5.75 2.85 -11.39
C LYS A 12 -4.36 2.65 -10.79
N ARG A 13 -4.20 3.15 -9.57
CA ARG A 13 -2.96 3.09 -8.80
C ARG A 13 -3.13 2.12 -7.63
N PHE A 14 -2.27 1.13 -7.57
CA PHE A 14 -2.22 0.14 -6.52
C PHE A 14 -0.92 0.31 -5.75
N TYR A 15 -1.00 0.55 -4.46
CA TYR A 15 0.17 0.65 -3.60
C TYR A 15 0.19 -0.54 -2.64
N ALA A 16 1.38 -1.10 -2.40
CA ALA A 16 1.63 -2.03 -1.33
C ALA A 16 2.82 -1.53 -0.51
N ILE A 17 2.67 -1.41 0.80
CA ILE A 17 3.76 -1.04 1.69
C ILE A 17 4.02 -2.15 2.70
N ILE A 18 5.27 -2.59 2.78
CA ILE A 18 5.71 -3.64 3.70
C ILE A 18 6.16 -3.01 5.00
N GLY A 19 5.51 -3.36 6.08
CA GLY A 19 5.84 -2.98 7.44
C GLY A 19 6.48 -4.16 8.18
N HIS A 20 7.79 -4.32 8.06
CA HIS A 20 8.54 -5.46 8.61
C HIS A 20 8.41 -5.60 10.12
N ARG A 21 8.34 -4.46 10.82
CA ARG A 21 8.20 -4.41 12.28
C ARG A 21 6.79 -4.09 12.74
N ALA A 22 5.90 -3.70 11.83
CA ALA A 22 4.53 -3.36 12.16
C ALA A 22 3.76 -4.62 12.58
N PRO A 23 3.24 -4.67 13.83
CA PRO A 23 2.62 -5.87 14.35
C PRO A 23 1.33 -6.20 13.61
N SER A 24 1.13 -7.48 13.27
CA SER A 24 -0.07 -7.97 12.59
C SER A 24 -1.29 -8.08 13.52
N SER A 25 -1.05 -8.09 14.83
CA SER A 25 -2.07 -8.23 15.88
C SER A 25 -1.64 -7.57 17.19
N GLY A 26 -2.54 -7.48 18.17
CA GLY A 26 -2.23 -7.01 19.51
C GLY A 26 -2.48 -5.52 19.72
N LYS A 27 -1.56 -4.87 20.46
CA LYS A 27 -1.76 -3.49 20.91
C LYS A 27 -1.00 -2.49 20.05
N LEU A 28 -1.71 -1.53 19.48
CA LEU A 28 -1.13 -0.35 18.83
C LEU A 28 -1.23 0.86 19.78
N ASN A 29 -0.09 1.51 20.08
CA ASN A 29 -0.05 2.73 20.86
C ASN A 29 -0.22 3.97 19.96
N LEU A 30 -1.38 4.59 19.99
CA LEU A 30 -1.68 5.78 19.16
C LEU A 30 -0.88 7.02 19.54
N ASN A 31 -0.24 7.03 20.72
CA ASN A 31 0.61 8.14 21.16
C ASN A 31 2.09 7.91 20.83
N ASP A 32 2.43 6.71 20.33
CA ASP A 32 3.78 6.34 19.92
C ASP A 32 3.70 5.38 18.71
N LEU A 33 3.35 5.91 17.58
CA LEU A 33 3.31 5.15 16.32
C LEU A 33 4.71 4.69 15.86
N PRO A 34 5.78 5.52 15.98
CA PRO A 34 7.12 5.07 15.68
C PRO A 34 7.57 3.88 16.54
N GLY A 35 7.34 3.91 17.85
CA GLY A 35 7.63 2.81 18.77
C GLY A 35 6.74 1.58 18.60
N SER A 36 5.66 1.70 17.83
CA SER A 36 4.74 0.61 17.48
C SER A 36 5.12 -0.04 16.13
N GLY A 37 6.41 -0.31 15.91
CA GLY A 37 6.90 -0.98 14.69
C GLY A 37 6.87 -0.10 13.46
N ARG A 38 7.13 1.21 13.60
CA ARG A 38 7.11 2.21 12.51
C ARG A 38 5.75 2.34 11.83
N MET A 39 4.69 2.15 12.60
CA MET A 39 3.33 2.37 12.11
C MET A 39 3.11 3.80 11.58
N ASP A 40 3.91 4.78 12.03
CA ASP A 40 3.92 6.15 11.53
C ASP A 40 4.21 6.22 10.02
N VAL A 41 5.13 5.40 9.51
CA VAL A 41 5.46 5.34 8.08
C VAL A 41 4.27 4.81 7.28
N LEU A 42 3.65 3.72 7.75
CA LEU A 42 2.50 3.11 7.07
C LEU A 42 1.30 4.04 7.02
N VAL A 43 1.01 4.72 8.13
CA VAL A 43 -0.10 5.68 8.24
C VAL A 43 0.12 6.87 7.30
N ARG A 44 1.34 7.41 7.23
CA ARG A 44 1.68 8.48 6.28
C ARG A 44 1.59 8.04 4.83
N ALA A 45 1.96 6.80 4.53
CA ALA A 45 1.79 6.24 3.19
C ALA A 45 0.30 6.20 2.78
N ILE A 46 -0.61 5.78 3.67
CA ILE A 46 -2.06 5.83 3.41
C ILE A 46 -2.50 7.27 3.14
N ASN A 47 -2.07 8.21 3.99
CA ASN A 47 -2.44 9.61 3.84
C ASN A 47 -2.02 10.15 2.47
N SER A 48 -0.77 9.90 2.08
CA SER A 48 -0.23 10.36 0.79
C SER A 48 -0.88 9.67 -0.41
N ALA A 49 -1.19 8.37 -0.31
CA ALA A 49 -1.77 7.61 -1.41
C ALA A 49 -3.24 7.97 -1.67
N LEU A 50 -4.01 8.27 -0.63
CA LEU A 50 -5.47 8.38 -0.75
C LEU A 50 -6.04 9.78 -0.53
N PHE A 51 -5.42 10.63 0.31
CA PHE A 51 -6.05 11.89 0.68
C PHE A 51 -5.52 13.07 -0.13
N LEU A 52 -6.43 13.90 -0.58
CA LEU A 52 -6.21 15.19 -1.21
C LEU A 52 -6.71 16.30 -0.28
N SER A 53 -6.36 17.57 -0.58
CA SER A 53 -6.80 18.73 0.21
C SER A 53 -8.32 18.79 0.43
N HIS A 54 -9.10 18.29 -0.53
CA HIS A 54 -10.56 18.38 -0.51
C HIS A 54 -11.27 17.07 -0.88
N GLY A 55 -10.59 15.92 -0.78
CA GLY A 55 -11.23 14.66 -1.15
C GLY A 55 -10.35 13.43 -0.97
N ILE A 56 -10.86 12.31 -1.44
CA ILE A 56 -10.16 11.02 -1.48
C ILE A 56 -9.94 10.66 -2.95
N ARG A 57 -8.74 10.14 -3.28
CA ARG A 57 -8.43 9.60 -4.60
C ARG A 57 -9.25 8.35 -4.83
N ASN A 58 -10.20 8.42 -5.74
CA ASN A 58 -11.08 7.30 -6.11
C ASN A 58 -10.46 6.32 -7.12
N ASP A 59 -9.26 6.61 -7.59
CA ASP A 59 -8.47 5.79 -8.51
C ASP A 59 -7.32 5.05 -7.82
N SER A 60 -7.22 5.12 -6.51
CA SER A 60 -6.08 4.62 -5.73
C SER A 60 -6.51 3.65 -4.64
N LEU A 61 -5.72 2.58 -4.50
CA LEU A 61 -5.84 1.58 -3.44
C LEU A 61 -4.47 1.42 -2.76
N ILE A 62 -4.46 1.21 -1.44
CA ILE A 62 -3.23 0.90 -0.71
C ILE A 62 -3.42 -0.28 0.21
N THR A 63 -2.50 -1.25 0.14
CA THR A 63 -2.45 -2.42 1.01
C THR A 63 -1.25 -2.31 1.94
N LEU A 64 -1.50 -2.36 3.23
CA LEU A 64 -0.46 -2.52 4.25
C LEU A 64 -0.18 -4.00 4.45
N HIS A 65 1.08 -4.38 4.49
CA HIS A 65 1.56 -5.70 4.85
C HIS A 65 2.19 -5.64 6.24
N LEU A 66 1.48 -6.12 7.26
CA LEU A 66 1.93 -6.14 8.65
C LEU A 66 2.59 -7.48 8.94
N GLN A 67 3.93 -7.48 9.00
CA GLN A 67 4.76 -8.69 9.14
C GLN A 67 5.41 -8.82 10.52
N GLY A 68 5.26 -7.82 11.39
CA GLY A 68 5.85 -7.82 12.71
C GLY A 68 5.02 -8.56 13.76
N GLY A 69 5.69 -8.98 14.83
CA GLY A 69 5.07 -9.69 15.94
C GLY A 69 5.07 -11.21 15.78
N GLU A 70 4.39 -11.92 16.68
CA GLU A 70 4.36 -13.38 16.72
C GLU A 70 3.19 -14.01 15.93
N GLY A 71 2.33 -13.19 15.34
CA GLY A 71 1.14 -13.66 14.59
C GLY A 71 1.44 -13.98 13.13
N PRO A 72 0.47 -14.57 12.41
CA PRO A 72 0.55 -14.66 10.97
C PRO A 72 0.47 -13.26 10.36
N ASP A 73 1.03 -13.10 9.17
CA ASP A 73 0.99 -11.84 8.44
C ASP A 73 -0.43 -11.39 8.15
N ARG A 74 -0.64 -10.09 8.20
CA ARG A 74 -1.93 -9.46 7.93
C ARG A 74 -1.81 -8.42 6.84
N ARG A 75 -2.78 -8.44 5.93
CA ARG A 75 -2.98 -7.37 4.95
C ARG A 75 -4.16 -6.51 5.36
N ILE A 76 -3.99 -5.18 5.25
CA ILE A 76 -5.08 -4.21 5.44
C ILE A 76 -5.14 -3.36 4.17
N LEU A 77 -6.26 -3.45 3.45
CA LEU A 77 -6.52 -2.72 2.22
C LEU A 77 -7.41 -1.51 2.51
N PHE A 78 -7.00 -0.35 2.04
CA PHE A 78 -7.82 0.86 1.95
C PHE A 78 -8.12 1.13 0.47
N ASP A 79 -9.41 1.12 0.12
CA ASP A 79 -9.89 1.35 -1.24
C ASP A 79 -10.48 2.75 -1.36
N GLY A 80 -9.74 3.64 -2.00
CA GLY A 80 -10.16 5.03 -2.19
C GLY A 80 -11.46 5.18 -2.99
N THR A 81 -11.86 4.17 -3.78
CA THR A 81 -13.11 4.18 -4.54
C THR A 81 -14.34 4.24 -3.62
N THR A 82 -14.24 3.57 -2.48
CA THR A 82 -15.38 3.38 -1.55
C THR A 82 -15.11 3.92 -0.15
N LEU A 83 -13.88 4.33 0.17
CA LEU A 83 -13.46 4.75 1.50
C LEU A 83 -14.31 5.90 2.03
N ALA A 84 -14.88 5.73 3.22
CA ALA A 84 -15.66 6.73 3.90
C ALA A 84 -15.40 6.73 5.42
N GLY A 85 -15.66 7.89 6.06
CA GLY A 85 -15.61 8.02 7.52
C GLY A 85 -14.19 8.07 8.13
N VAL A 86 -13.15 8.16 7.30
CA VAL A 86 -11.75 8.31 7.75
C VAL A 86 -11.29 9.74 7.48
N ARG A 87 -10.66 10.36 8.47
CA ARG A 87 -10.07 11.70 8.33
C ARG A 87 -8.62 11.61 7.88
N PRO A 88 -8.10 12.63 7.15
CA PRO A 88 -6.72 12.66 6.67
C PRO A 88 -5.72 13.05 7.78
N ASP A 89 -5.84 12.44 8.93
CA ASP A 89 -4.93 12.61 10.06
C ASP A 89 -4.42 11.27 10.57
N GLU A 90 -3.18 11.25 11.05
CA GLU A 90 -2.49 10.03 11.48
C GLU A 90 -3.28 9.28 12.57
N ARG A 91 -3.91 10.00 13.49
CA ARG A 91 -4.63 9.39 14.60
C ARG A 91 -5.93 8.70 14.16
N SER A 92 -6.64 9.29 13.21
CA SER A 92 -7.85 8.69 12.62
C SER A 92 -7.50 7.40 11.86
N ILE A 93 -6.50 7.45 11.00
CA ILE A 93 -6.05 6.31 10.20
C ILE A 93 -5.52 5.20 11.13
N ALA A 94 -4.62 5.52 12.06
CA ALA A 94 -4.08 4.56 13.02
C ALA A 94 -5.17 3.97 13.94
N GLY A 95 -6.22 4.72 14.23
CA GLY A 95 -7.39 4.25 14.96
C GLY A 95 -8.12 3.12 14.25
N GLN A 96 -8.29 3.21 12.92
CA GLN A 96 -8.88 2.14 12.12
C GLN A 96 -7.99 0.89 12.15
N ILE A 97 -6.69 1.05 11.92
CA ILE A 97 -5.73 -0.07 11.98
C ILE A 97 -5.78 -0.74 13.36
N LYS A 98 -5.77 0.04 14.44
CA LYS A 98 -5.87 -0.46 15.83
C LYS A 98 -7.14 -1.28 16.07
N ALA A 99 -8.26 -0.87 15.51
CA ALA A 99 -9.52 -1.60 15.63
C ALA A 99 -9.42 -2.96 14.90
N ILE A 100 -8.85 -2.98 13.71
CA ILE A 100 -8.66 -4.20 12.90
C ILE A 100 -7.69 -5.17 13.57
N MET A 101 -6.61 -4.68 14.18
CA MET A 101 -5.62 -5.52 14.87
C MET A 101 -6.20 -6.33 16.03
N LYS A 102 -7.36 -5.96 16.55
CA LYS A 102 -8.06 -6.71 17.61
C LYS A 102 -8.91 -7.87 17.07
N LEU A 103 -9.16 -7.90 15.78
CA LEU A 103 -10.01 -8.90 15.14
C LEU A 103 -9.17 -10.15 14.78
N PRO A 104 -9.78 -11.34 14.72
CA PRO A 104 -9.15 -12.50 14.14
C PRO A 104 -8.69 -12.21 12.72
N ILE A 105 -7.56 -12.81 12.30
CA ILE A 105 -7.06 -12.67 10.94
C ILE A 105 -7.86 -13.61 10.04
N PRO A 106 -8.52 -13.12 8.99
CA PRO A 106 -9.23 -13.97 8.04
C PRO A 106 -8.24 -14.87 7.27
N PRO A 107 -8.72 -15.98 6.68
CA PRO A 107 -7.90 -16.80 5.81
C PRO A 107 -7.28 -16.00 4.66
N VAL A 108 -6.12 -16.46 4.19
CA VAL A 108 -5.41 -15.89 3.03
C VAL A 108 -6.35 -15.79 1.82
N GLY A 109 -6.30 -14.65 1.13
CA GLY A 109 -7.10 -14.39 -0.06
C GLY A 109 -8.58 -14.05 0.20
N ARG A 110 -9.03 -14.06 1.46
CA ARG A 110 -10.39 -13.66 1.84
C ARG A 110 -10.38 -12.30 2.50
N PHE A 111 -10.49 -11.25 1.69
CA PHE A 111 -10.68 -9.89 2.21
C PHE A 111 -12.07 -9.75 2.84
N GLN A 112 -12.09 -9.39 4.11
CA GLN A 112 -13.29 -9.07 4.88
C GLN A 112 -13.39 -7.57 5.07
N GLU A 113 -14.50 -6.97 4.66
CA GLU A 113 -14.78 -5.55 4.89
C GLU A 113 -15.12 -5.32 6.35
N ILE A 114 -14.49 -4.33 6.96
CA ILE A 114 -14.68 -3.96 8.37
C ILE A 114 -15.49 -2.65 8.49
N THR A 115 -15.12 -1.69 7.66
CA THR A 115 -15.85 -0.44 7.45
C THR A 115 -15.80 -0.13 5.96
N GLN A 116 -16.64 0.78 5.51
CA GLN A 116 -16.73 1.13 4.10
C GLN A 116 -15.35 1.49 3.52
N GLY A 117 -14.89 0.69 2.57
CA GLY A 117 -13.61 0.85 1.90
C GLY A 117 -12.38 0.41 2.69
N ILE A 118 -12.55 -0.28 3.84
CA ILE A 118 -11.43 -0.85 4.58
C ILE A 118 -11.65 -2.35 4.76
N PHE A 119 -10.68 -3.12 4.27
CA PHE A 119 -10.73 -4.59 4.26
C PHE A 119 -9.49 -5.15 4.93
N HIS A 120 -9.58 -6.38 5.45
CA HIS A 120 -8.40 -7.11 5.89
C HIS A 120 -8.44 -8.59 5.51
N SER A 121 -7.26 -9.18 5.42
CA SER A 121 -7.05 -10.61 5.10
C SER A 121 -5.75 -11.08 5.74
N GLY A 122 -5.58 -12.37 5.91
CA GLY A 122 -4.25 -12.96 6.06
C GLY A 122 -3.48 -12.95 4.74
N GLY A 123 -2.19 -13.27 4.83
CA GLY A 123 -1.30 -13.36 3.69
C GLY A 123 -0.23 -12.29 3.64
N ASP A 124 0.75 -12.51 2.79
CA ASP A 124 1.94 -11.68 2.63
C ASP A 124 1.95 -10.90 1.30
N ILE A 125 3.10 -10.33 0.95
CA ILE A 125 3.28 -9.57 -0.30
C ILE A 125 3.12 -10.46 -1.54
N THR A 126 3.46 -11.75 -1.47
CA THR A 126 3.33 -12.70 -2.59
C THR A 126 1.88 -12.84 -3.02
N ASP A 127 0.97 -12.97 -2.05
CA ASP A 127 -0.46 -13.06 -2.33
C ASP A 127 -1.00 -11.79 -3.02
N THR A 128 -0.43 -10.64 -2.69
CA THR A 128 -0.80 -9.38 -3.35
C THR A 128 -0.25 -9.32 -4.78
N ILE A 129 1.02 -9.70 -4.99
CA ILE A 129 1.65 -9.78 -6.30
C ILE A 129 0.88 -10.75 -7.21
N GLU A 130 0.50 -11.93 -6.70
CA GLU A 130 -0.31 -12.88 -7.47
C GLU A 130 -1.67 -12.30 -7.87
N SER A 131 -2.35 -11.63 -6.95
CA SER A 131 -3.64 -10.98 -7.24
C SER A 131 -3.47 -9.89 -8.30
N TRP A 132 -2.48 -9.02 -8.16
CA TRP A 132 -2.21 -7.95 -9.11
C TRP A 132 -1.83 -8.50 -10.50
N THR A 133 -1.06 -9.58 -10.55
CA THR A 133 -0.71 -10.25 -11.81
C THR A 133 -1.96 -10.79 -12.52
N LYS A 134 -2.88 -11.41 -11.80
CA LYS A 134 -4.16 -11.90 -12.34
C LYS A 134 -5.03 -10.75 -12.89
N ASP A 135 -4.94 -9.58 -12.26
CA ASP A 135 -5.69 -8.37 -12.64
C ASP A 135 -4.99 -7.53 -13.72
N ASN A 136 -3.87 -8.01 -14.28
CA ASN A 136 -3.03 -7.33 -15.26
C ASN A 136 -2.52 -5.96 -14.77
N VAL A 137 -2.16 -5.86 -13.50
CA VAL A 137 -1.50 -4.69 -12.93
C VAL A 137 -0.01 -4.76 -13.28
N GLU A 138 0.55 -3.69 -13.84
CA GLU A 138 2.00 -3.59 -14.05
C GLU A 138 2.69 -3.29 -12.73
N ILE A 139 3.47 -4.26 -12.22
CA ILE A 139 4.06 -4.21 -10.88
C ILE A 139 5.47 -3.62 -10.93
N ASN A 140 5.73 -2.66 -10.06
CA ASN A 140 6.99 -1.94 -9.95
C ASN A 140 7.42 -1.85 -8.49
N ILE A 141 8.72 -1.72 -8.25
CA ILE A 141 9.29 -1.53 -6.92
C ILE A 141 9.97 -0.16 -6.86
N LEU A 142 9.77 0.58 -5.79
CA LEU A 142 10.58 1.75 -5.48
C LEU A 142 11.86 1.32 -4.75
N ASP A 143 12.99 1.57 -5.39
CA ASP A 143 14.32 1.20 -4.92
C ASP A 143 15.30 2.33 -5.28
N ALA A 144 16.22 2.66 -4.39
CA ALA A 144 17.20 3.73 -4.61
C ALA A 144 18.08 3.52 -5.85
N ASP A 145 18.30 2.26 -6.24
CA ASP A 145 19.11 1.88 -7.41
C ASP A 145 18.26 1.73 -8.69
N GLY A 146 17.01 2.16 -8.67
CA GLY A 146 16.10 2.05 -9.82
C GLY A 146 16.30 3.13 -10.88
N THR A 147 15.53 3.10 -11.94
CA THR A 147 15.39 4.16 -12.96
C THR A 147 14.45 5.26 -12.47
N ASN A 148 14.59 6.48 -13.00
CA ASN A 148 13.67 7.55 -12.63
C ASN A 148 12.24 7.23 -13.08
N ILE A 149 11.30 7.23 -12.14
CA ILE A 149 9.89 6.89 -12.40
C ILE A 149 9.21 7.87 -13.36
N ALA A 150 9.68 9.12 -13.44
CA ALA A 150 9.16 10.13 -14.37
C ALA A 150 9.37 9.75 -15.85
N GLU A 151 10.29 8.83 -16.13
CA GLU A 151 10.55 8.33 -17.50
C GLU A 151 9.57 7.22 -17.92
N LYS A 152 8.70 6.78 -17.00
CA LYS A 152 7.77 5.69 -17.25
C LYS A 152 6.61 6.10 -18.14
N ASN A 153 6.29 5.25 -19.10
CA ASN A 153 5.06 5.40 -19.86
C ASN A 153 3.83 5.15 -18.99
N ILE A 154 2.79 5.93 -19.22
CA ILE A 154 1.52 5.78 -18.51
C ILE A 154 0.86 4.45 -18.92
N VAL A 155 0.48 3.64 -17.94
CA VAL A 155 -0.26 2.38 -18.10
C VAL A 155 -1.59 2.48 -17.37
N GLU A 156 -2.57 1.70 -17.80
CA GLU A 156 -3.94 1.72 -17.25
C GLU A 156 -3.99 1.33 -15.76
N LYS A 157 -3.18 0.33 -15.36
CA LYS A 157 -3.09 -0.15 -13.99
C LYS A 157 -1.64 -0.25 -13.57
N ILE A 158 -1.24 0.53 -12.60
CA ILE A 158 0.12 0.53 -12.06
C ILE A 158 0.11 0.10 -10.58
N GLY A 159 0.94 -0.89 -10.26
CA GLY A 159 1.22 -1.35 -8.89
C GLY A 159 2.61 -0.88 -8.47
N ILE A 160 2.71 -0.32 -7.28
CA ILE A 160 3.97 0.17 -6.70
C ILE A 160 4.14 -0.48 -5.34
N ILE A 161 5.24 -1.22 -5.16
CA ILE A 161 5.62 -1.83 -3.90
C ILE A 161 6.68 -0.95 -3.24
N LEU A 162 6.44 -0.66 -1.96
CA LEU A 162 7.30 0.13 -1.09
C LEU A 162 7.68 -0.68 0.14
N SER A 163 8.85 -0.41 0.69
CA SER A 163 9.26 -0.86 2.02
C SER A 163 9.09 0.28 3.04
N ASP A 164 8.99 -0.08 4.32
CA ASP A 164 9.11 0.87 5.42
C ASP A 164 10.54 1.46 5.51
N ASP A 165 11.08 1.67 6.70
CA ASP A 165 12.45 2.14 6.91
C ASP A 165 13.51 1.02 6.82
N LEU A 166 13.10 -0.22 6.52
CA LEU A 166 13.99 -1.34 6.28
C LEU A 166 14.07 -1.68 4.79
N PRO A 167 15.25 -2.12 4.29
CA PRO A 167 15.37 -2.61 2.93
C PRO A 167 14.56 -3.90 2.74
N PHE A 168 14.19 -4.19 1.51
CA PHE A 168 13.61 -5.48 1.15
C PHE A 168 14.52 -6.64 1.62
N ASN A 169 13.93 -7.63 2.28
CA ASN A 169 14.64 -8.83 2.72
C ASN A 169 15.00 -9.75 1.54
N GLU A 170 15.78 -10.82 1.77
CA GLU A 170 16.25 -11.71 0.70
C GLU A 170 15.07 -12.40 -0.02
N TYR A 171 13.99 -12.74 0.68
CA TYR A 171 12.80 -13.32 0.08
C TYR A 171 12.08 -12.32 -0.82
N GLU A 172 11.93 -11.09 -0.39
CA GLU A 172 11.31 -10.00 -1.15
C GLU A 172 12.16 -9.62 -2.37
N LYS A 173 13.48 -9.68 -2.27
CA LYS A 173 14.40 -9.47 -3.39
C LYS A 173 14.22 -10.48 -4.52
N ILE A 174 13.83 -11.73 -4.22
CA ILE A 174 13.57 -12.75 -5.25
C ILE A 174 12.43 -12.30 -6.18
N PHE A 175 11.38 -11.70 -5.64
CA PHE A 175 10.29 -11.15 -6.47
C PHE A 175 10.74 -9.93 -7.26
N SER A 176 11.67 -9.13 -6.72
CA SER A 176 12.15 -7.92 -7.37
C SER A 176 12.96 -8.17 -8.65
N ILE A 177 13.48 -9.39 -8.86
CA ILE A 177 14.30 -9.73 -10.03
C ILE A 177 13.53 -9.59 -11.35
N HIS A 178 12.20 -9.76 -11.31
CA HIS A 178 11.32 -9.70 -12.48
C HIS A 178 10.51 -8.40 -12.57
N MET A 179 10.75 -7.46 -11.66
CA MET A 179 10.01 -6.19 -11.59
C MET A 179 10.89 -5.03 -12.01
N THR A 180 10.31 -4.03 -12.65
CA THR A 180 11.04 -2.80 -12.95
C THR A 180 11.25 -2.02 -11.67
N LYS A 181 12.50 -1.66 -11.40
CA LYS A 181 12.88 -0.83 -10.27
C LYS A 181 12.88 0.64 -10.69
N TYR A 182 12.24 1.46 -9.90
CA TYR A 182 12.24 2.91 -10.06
C TYR A 182 12.80 3.59 -8.82
N HIS A 183 13.51 4.68 -9.01
CA HIS A 183 13.89 5.59 -7.94
C HIS A 183 13.14 6.91 -8.08
N TRP A 184 13.18 7.67 -7.02
CA TRP A 184 12.53 8.95 -6.92
C TRP A 184 13.58 10.07 -6.84
N GLU A 185 13.55 11.04 -7.74
CA GLU A 185 14.34 12.25 -7.60
C GLU A 185 13.55 13.30 -6.80
N GLU A 186 14.24 14.06 -5.93
CA GLU A 186 13.63 15.06 -5.03
C GLU A 186 12.68 16.05 -5.73
N ASN A 187 12.90 16.32 -7.01
CA ASN A 187 12.08 17.24 -7.80
C ASN A 187 10.78 16.60 -8.34
N GLY A 188 10.65 15.28 -8.32
CA GLY A 188 9.49 14.52 -8.81
C GLY A 188 8.38 14.27 -7.79
N TYR A 189 8.58 14.68 -6.53
CA TYR A 189 7.65 14.37 -5.43
C TYR A 189 6.23 14.93 -5.61
N ARG A 190 6.08 15.95 -6.46
CA ARG A 190 4.78 16.62 -6.69
C ARG A 190 3.93 15.95 -7.76
N ASP A 191 4.53 15.27 -8.74
CA ASP A 191 3.82 14.87 -9.96
C ASP A 191 3.16 13.49 -9.90
N ILE A 192 3.57 12.59 -8.98
CA ILE A 192 2.94 11.26 -8.82
C ILE A 192 1.81 11.29 -7.78
N LEU A 193 1.85 12.24 -6.86
CA LEU A 193 0.79 12.46 -5.86
C LEU A 193 -0.19 13.58 -6.26
N ALA A 194 0.05 14.25 -7.39
CA ALA A 194 -0.85 15.27 -7.96
C ALA A 194 -1.89 14.61 -8.96
#